data_c3d8952e879dc89cb31d3798fc4d3590
#
_entry.id   c3d8952e879dc89cb31d3798fc4d3590
#
_cell.length_a   1.000
_cell.length_b   1.000
_cell.length_c   1.000
_cell.angle_alpha   90.00
_cell.angle_beta   90.00
_cell.angle_gamma   90.00
#
_symmetry.space_group_name_H-M   'P 1'
#
loop_
_entity.id
_entity.type
_entity.pdbx_description
1 polymer ?
#
loop_
_entity_poly.entity_id
_entity_poly.type
_entity_poly.pdbx_seq_one_letter_code
_entity_poly.pdbx_strand_id
1 'polypeptide(L)'
;MSEPIALKLTAKDFKSDQEVRWCPGCGDYAILAAIQQFMPELNIPRERTVFVSGIGCSSRFPYYMNTYGMHSIHGRAPAIATGLSVSRPDLSVWVVTGDGDALSIGGNHLIHALRRNVNLKILLFNNRIYGLTKGQYSPTSEVGKITKSTPAGSADAPFNPLSLALGAEASFVGRTIDSDRKHLQSVLRAAAEHQGSAFVEIYQNCNIFNDGAFEQLKEPATRDDFLIRLEHGQPITFGSDGQFCVVHPPGGFGLKVLETASVRPEEIVVHDATVNDPAYAFALSRLPGLDLRNTPIGVFRSVDRPSYDSVVQEQVAAAKAAVTETPEQQLAGLLASGDTWTIS
;
A
#
# COMPACT_ATOMS: atom_id res chain seq x y z
N MET A 1 -27.25 -0.61 22.22
CA MET A 1 -25.85 -0.28 21.90
C MET A 1 -25.77 1.22 21.87
N SER A 2 -24.97 1.86 22.74
CA SER A 2 -24.76 3.32 22.74
C SER A 2 -24.06 3.71 21.43
N GLU A 3 -24.53 4.78 20.79
CA GLU A 3 -23.85 5.34 19.61
C GLU A 3 -22.38 5.60 19.94
N PRO A 4 -21.45 5.29 19.04
CA PRO A 4 -20.04 5.57 19.28
C PRO A 4 -19.84 7.07 19.46
N ILE A 5 -19.25 7.48 20.58
CA ILE A 5 -18.94 8.88 20.87
C ILE A 5 -17.95 9.35 19.79
N ALA A 6 -18.35 10.33 18.99
CA ALA A 6 -17.49 10.91 17.97
C ALA A 6 -16.28 11.57 18.65
N LEU A 7 -15.08 11.11 18.31
CA LEU A 7 -13.83 11.70 18.79
C LEU A 7 -13.61 13.04 18.10
N LYS A 8 -13.43 14.10 18.87
CA LYS A 8 -13.11 15.45 18.34
C LYS A 8 -11.61 15.57 18.04
N LEU A 9 -11.10 14.65 17.19
CA LEU A 9 -9.70 14.69 16.77
C LEU A 9 -9.53 15.62 15.56
N THR A 10 -8.37 16.24 15.48
CA THR A 10 -7.94 17.13 14.39
C THR A 10 -6.60 16.67 13.82
N ALA A 11 -6.20 17.18 12.66
CA ALA A 11 -4.88 16.90 12.09
C ALA A 11 -3.73 17.24 13.06
N LYS A 12 -3.91 18.23 13.93
CA LYS A 12 -2.90 18.65 14.91
C LYS A 12 -2.66 17.56 15.97
N ASP A 13 -3.68 16.80 16.32
CA ASP A 13 -3.57 15.73 17.32
C ASP A 13 -2.71 14.57 16.83
N PHE A 14 -2.57 14.42 15.50
CA PHE A 14 -1.73 13.39 14.88
C PHE A 14 -0.30 13.85 14.57
N LYS A 15 0.06 15.11 14.87
CA LYS A 15 1.44 15.60 14.74
C LYS A 15 2.22 15.29 15.99
N SER A 16 3.41 14.69 15.85
CA SER A 16 4.36 14.55 16.95
C SER A 16 5.08 15.88 17.22
N ASP A 17 5.81 15.92 18.32
CA ASP A 17 6.70 17.03 18.70
C ASP A 17 8.07 16.95 18.03
N GLN A 18 8.30 15.91 17.21
CA GLN A 18 9.59 15.68 16.58
C GLN A 18 9.79 16.58 15.35
N GLU A 19 10.99 17.12 15.22
CA GLU A 19 11.41 17.83 14.01
C GLU A 19 11.54 16.87 12.83
N VAL A 20 10.87 17.20 11.73
CA VAL A 20 10.93 16.39 10.50
C VAL A 20 12.30 16.55 9.83
N ARG A 21 13.03 15.44 9.62
CA ARG A 21 14.42 15.40 9.14
C ARG A 21 14.55 14.95 7.68
N TRP A 22 13.47 15.01 6.89
CA TRP A 22 13.57 14.84 5.45
C TRP A 22 14.22 16.04 4.77
N CYS A 23 14.70 15.85 3.55
CA CYS A 23 15.25 16.93 2.74
C CYS A 23 14.18 18.01 2.47
N PRO A 24 14.51 19.30 2.53
CA PRO A 24 13.56 20.35 2.15
C PRO A 24 13.02 20.12 0.72
N GLY A 25 11.69 20.14 0.56
CA GLY A 25 11.03 19.89 -0.74
C GLY A 25 10.81 18.41 -1.07
N CYS A 26 11.15 17.47 -0.19
CA CYS A 26 10.85 16.05 -0.37
C CYS A 26 9.33 15.79 -0.39
N GLY A 27 8.87 14.91 -1.29
CA GLY A 27 7.45 14.54 -1.41
C GLY A 27 6.88 13.88 -0.15
N ASP A 28 7.73 13.30 0.72
CA ASP A 28 7.32 12.70 2.00
C ASP A 28 6.58 13.70 2.91
N TYR A 29 6.90 15.00 2.84
CA TYR A 29 6.17 16.04 3.57
C TYR A 29 4.71 16.16 3.15
N ALA A 30 4.45 16.07 1.85
CA ALA A 30 3.09 16.15 1.33
C ALA A 30 2.26 14.94 1.76
N ILE A 31 2.85 13.76 1.72
CA ILE A 31 2.21 12.50 2.14
C ILE A 31 1.94 12.54 3.65
N LEU A 32 2.91 12.95 4.48
CA LEU A 32 2.74 13.09 5.92
C LEU A 32 1.58 14.04 6.24
N ALA A 33 1.56 15.22 5.62
CA ALA A 33 0.51 16.20 5.83
C ALA A 33 -0.87 15.67 5.41
N ALA A 34 -0.95 14.95 4.28
CA ALA A 34 -2.20 14.34 3.80
C ALA A 34 -2.72 13.28 4.78
N ILE A 35 -1.85 12.40 5.29
CA ILE A 35 -2.21 11.37 6.26
C ILE A 35 -2.64 11.99 7.59
N GLN A 36 -1.90 12.97 8.13
CA GLN A 36 -2.28 13.66 9.36
C GLN A 36 -3.65 14.35 9.25
N GLN A 37 -3.99 14.88 8.07
CA GLN A 37 -5.32 15.48 7.81
C GLN A 37 -6.42 14.45 7.68
N PHE A 38 -6.11 13.27 7.14
CA PHE A 38 -7.05 12.18 6.91
C PHE A 38 -7.37 11.37 8.19
N MET A 39 -6.38 11.14 9.07
CA MET A 39 -6.55 10.27 10.25
C MET A 39 -7.77 10.61 11.14
N PRO A 40 -8.12 11.89 11.39
CA PRO A 40 -9.32 12.22 12.17
C PRO A 40 -10.62 11.67 11.60
N GLU A 41 -10.72 11.52 10.27
CA GLU A 41 -11.92 11.03 9.59
C GLU A 41 -12.23 9.56 9.93
N LEU A 42 -11.22 8.79 10.30
CA LEU A 42 -11.37 7.39 10.69
C LEU A 42 -12.08 7.21 12.03
N ASN A 43 -12.19 8.26 12.84
CA ASN A 43 -12.74 8.21 14.19
C ASN A 43 -12.13 7.10 15.07
N ILE A 44 -10.85 6.79 14.85
CA ILE A 44 -10.07 5.81 15.62
C ILE A 44 -9.18 6.57 16.59
N PRO A 45 -9.15 6.21 17.90
CA PRO A 45 -8.26 6.81 18.86
C PRO A 45 -6.78 6.65 18.44
N ARG A 46 -5.95 7.67 18.75
CA ARG A 46 -4.51 7.63 18.41
C ARG A 46 -3.79 6.42 19.02
N GLU A 47 -4.17 6.03 20.23
CA GLU A 47 -3.68 4.86 20.95
C GLU A 47 -4.13 3.52 20.36
N ARG A 48 -5.04 3.52 19.39
CA ARG A 48 -5.41 2.34 18.59
C ARG A 48 -4.90 2.38 17.15
N THR A 49 -4.12 3.40 16.82
CA THR A 49 -3.47 3.54 15.51
C THR A 49 -1.99 3.29 15.65
N VAL A 50 -1.43 2.41 14.83
CA VAL A 50 -0.03 2.02 14.87
C VAL A 50 0.59 2.11 13.48
N PHE A 51 1.71 2.84 13.36
CA PHE A 51 2.53 2.87 12.15
C PHE A 51 3.77 2.00 12.34
N VAL A 52 3.94 1.01 11.46
CA VAL A 52 5.11 0.13 11.45
C VAL A 52 5.92 0.43 10.19
N SER A 53 7.23 0.65 10.33
CA SER A 53 8.09 0.95 9.21
C SER A 53 9.34 0.07 9.16
N GLY A 54 9.90 -0.09 7.96
CA GLY A 54 11.21 -0.71 7.74
C GLY A 54 12.35 0.32 7.80
N ILE A 55 13.19 0.37 6.78
CA ILE A 55 14.34 1.30 6.68
C ILE A 55 14.27 2.09 5.37
N GLY A 56 14.61 3.35 5.44
CA GLY A 56 14.64 4.31 4.34
C GLY A 56 14.10 5.68 4.75
N CYS A 57 14.00 6.61 3.81
CA CYS A 57 13.47 7.96 4.08
C CYS A 57 12.03 7.90 4.56
N SER A 58 11.17 7.20 3.83
CA SER A 58 9.76 6.99 4.20
C SER A 58 9.60 6.32 5.57
N SER A 59 10.53 5.46 5.95
CA SER A 59 10.49 4.68 7.19
C SER A 59 10.70 5.52 8.46
N ARG A 60 11.06 6.80 8.32
CA ARG A 60 11.07 7.76 9.44
C ARG A 60 9.66 8.21 9.83
N PHE A 61 8.64 7.85 9.06
CA PHE A 61 7.25 8.27 9.24
C PHE A 61 6.70 8.07 10.66
N PRO A 62 6.94 6.94 11.37
CA PRO A 62 6.42 6.74 12.73
C PRO A 62 6.91 7.80 13.74
N TYR A 63 8.08 8.40 13.55
CA TYR A 63 8.58 9.48 14.43
C TYR A 63 7.75 10.76 14.33
N TYR A 64 7.07 10.96 13.17
CA TYR A 64 6.37 12.21 12.88
C TYR A 64 4.87 12.11 13.09
N MET A 65 4.40 10.94 13.51
CA MET A 65 3.00 10.67 13.86
C MET A 65 2.85 10.58 15.37
N ASN A 66 1.87 11.29 15.94
CA ASN A 66 1.51 11.18 17.34
C ASN A 66 0.53 10.03 17.58
N THR A 67 1.00 8.82 17.26
CA THR A 67 0.33 7.53 17.43
C THR A 67 1.33 6.56 18.03
N TYR A 68 0.95 5.30 18.27
CA TYR A 68 1.96 4.27 18.46
C TYR A 68 2.72 4.01 17.15
N GLY A 69 3.98 3.63 17.27
CA GLY A 69 4.83 3.36 16.11
C GLY A 69 5.95 2.39 16.41
N MET A 70 6.38 1.69 15.36
CA MET A 70 7.53 0.79 15.40
C MET A 70 8.41 1.07 14.17
N HIS A 71 9.63 1.56 14.41
CA HIS A 71 10.68 1.63 13.38
C HIS A 71 11.50 0.36 13.46
N SER A 72 11.43 -0.50 12.44
CA SER A 72 11.96 -1.86 12.51
C SER A 72 13.19 -2.07 11.62
N ILE A 73 13.47 -3.31 11.26
CA ILE A 73 14.59 -3.71 10.43
C ILE A 73 14.21 -3.66 8.94
N HIS A 74 15.20 -3.48 8.07
CA HIS A 74 15.03 -3.37 6.62
C HIS A 74 14.21 -4.52 6.04
N GLY A 75 13.10 -4.16 5.38
CA GLY A 75 12.18 -5.08 4.73
C GLY A 75 11.31 -5.94 5.67
N ARG A 76 11.32 -5.67 7.00
CA ARG A 76 10.61 -6.53 7.97
C ARG A 76 9.29 -5.95 8.46
N ALA A 77 8.94 -4.74 8.08
CA ALA A 77 7.71 -4.09 8.53
C ALA A 77 6.44 -4.93 8.27
N PRO A 78 6.21 -5.53 7.09
CA PRO A 78 5.03 -6.36 6.88
C PRO A 78 4.97 -7.60 7.78
N ALA A 79 6.11 -8.22 8.13
CA ALA A 79 6.15 -9.38 9.01
C ALA A 79 5.82 -9.01 10.46
N ILE A 80 6.39 -7.90 10.97
CA ILE A 80 6.14 -7.39 12.31
C ILE A 80 4.68 -6.93 12.42
N ALA A 81 4.19 -6.17 11.43
CA ALA A 81 2.81 -5.72 11.38
C ALA A 81 1.80 -6.88 11.33
N THR A 82 2.14 -7.98 10.62
CA THR A 82 1.34 -9.21 10.63
C THR A 82 1.18 -9.77 12.05
N GLY A 83 2.28 -9.89 12.79
CA GLY A 83 2.24 -10.36 14.18
C GLY A 83 1.39 -9.44 15.08
N LEU A 84 1.52 -8.12 14.88
CA LEU A 84 0.74 -7.13 15.63
C LEU A 84 -0.76 -7.24 15.31
N SER A 85 -1.15 -7.29 14.03
CA SER A 85 -2.55 -7.40 13.60
C SER A 85 -3.21 -8.68 14.13
N VAL A 86 -2.51 -9.82 14.06
CA VAL A 86 -3.02 -11.11 14.55
C VAL A 86 -3.20 -11.12 16.08
N SER A 87 -2.26 -10.51 16.82
CA SER A 87 -2.30 -10.49 18.29
C SER A 87 -3.22 -9.41 18.88
N ARG A 88 -3.47 -8.32 18.13
CA ARG A 88 -4.25 -7.15 18.56
C ARG A 88 -5.21 -6.71 17.43
N PRO A 89 -6.31 -7.45 17.23
CA PRO A 89 -7.29 -7.16 16.17
C PRO A 89 -8.06 -5.84 16.37
N ASP A 90 -7.93 -5.23 17.55
CA ASP A 90 -8.52 -3.94 17.90
C ASP A 90 -7.70 -2.74 17.38
N LEU A 91 -6.51 -2.97 16.81
CA LEU A 91 -5.63 -1.92 16.32
C LEU A 91 -5.80 -1.67 14.82
N SER A 92 -5.75 -0.40 14.43
CA SER A 92 -5.58 0.02 13.04
C SER A 92 -4.08 0.04 12.71
N VAL A 93 -3.60 -0.95 11.95
CA VAL A 93 -2.18 -1.14 11.68
C VAL A 93 -1.83 -0.70 10.27
N TRP A 94 -0.91 0.27 10.19
CA TRP A 94 -0.40 0.86 8.96
C TRP A 94 1.08 0.54 8.78
N VAL A 95 1.46 0.10 7.60
CA VAL A 95 2.86 -0.13 7.22
C VAL A 95 3.30 0.98 6.30
N VAL A 96 4.42 1.64 6.60
CA VAL A 96 5.07 2.60 5.72
C VAL A 96 6.42 2.04 5.29
N THR A 97 6.62 1.94 4.00
CA THR A 97 7.82 1.35 3.41
C THR A 97 8.20 2.06 2.11
N GLY A 98 9.47 2.06 1.75
CA GLY A 98 9.94 2.52 0.44
C GLY A 98 10.01 1.37 -0.57
N ASP A 99 10.12 1.72 -1.84
CA ASP A 99 10.26 0.75 -2.93
C ASP A 99 11.47 -0.16 -2.74
N GLY A 100 12.62 0.39 -2.35
CA GLY A 100 13.81 -0.41 -2.04
C GLY A 100 13.66 -1.30 -0.81
N ASP A 101 12.95 -0.82 0.21
CA ASP A 101 12.70 -1.57 1.44
C ASP A 101 11.74 -2.74 1.22
N ALA A 102 10.63 -2.49 0.52
CA ALA A 102 9.58 -3.48 0.32
C ALA A 102 9.91 -4.50 -0.78
N LEU A 103 10.53 -4.08 -1.88
CA LEU A 103 10.65 -4.89 -3.10
C LEU A 103 12.02 -5.56 -3.27
N SER A 104 13.03 -5.16 -2.48
CA SER A 104 14.31 -5.83 -2.39
C SER A 104 14.27 -6.86 -1.26
N ILE A 105 14.95 -6.60 -0.15
CA ILE A 105 15.02 -7.53 1.00
C ILE A 105 13.65 -7.84 1.62
N GLY A 106 12.66 -6.95 1.46
CA GLY A 106 11.31 -7.11 1.99
C GLY A 106 10.34 -7.92 1.11
N GLY A 107 10.71 -8.24 -0.14
CA GLY A 107 9.79 -8.81 -1.13
C GLY A 107 9.03 -10.04 -0.64
N ASN A 108 9.74 -10.98 0.00
CA ASN A 108 9.11 -12.18 0.55
C ASN A 108 8.06 -11.87 1.64
N HIS A 109 8.34 -10.92 2.54
CA HIS A 109 7.42 -10.56 3.61
C HIS A 109 6.19 -9.80 3.09
N LEU A 110 6.39 -8.94 2.09
CA LEU A 110 5.29 -8.25 1.41
C LEU A 110 4.36 -9.26 0.73
N ILE A 111 4.89 -10.17 -0.10
CA ILE A 111 4.12 -11.20 -0.78
C ILE A 111 3.31 -12.03 0.21
N HIS A 112 3.92 -12.47 1.31
CA HIS A 112 3.24 -13.30 2.30
C HIS A 112 2.19 -12.55 3.12
N ALA A 113 2.34 -11.26 3.40
CA ALA A 113 1.31 -10.44 4.03
C ALA A 113 0.09 -10.30 3.12
N LEU A 114 0.32 -9.97 1.83
CA LEU A 114 -0.72 -9.79 0.81
C LEU A 114 -1.50 -11.08 0.53
N ARG A 115 -0.81 -12.21 0.25
CA ARG A 115 -1.48 -13.48 -0.06
C ARG A 115 -2.33 -14.03 1.09
N ARG A 116 -1.93 -13.74 2.33
CA ARG A 116 -2.69 -14.11 3.54
C ARG A 116 -3.87 -13.18 3.79
N ASN A 117 -3.92 -12.06 3.12
CA ASN A 117 -4.94 -11.04 3.36
C ASN A 117 -4.97 -10.56 4.81
N VAL A 118 -3.80 -10.29 5.41
CA VAL A 118 -3.70 -9.74 6.77
C VAL A 118 -4.31 -8.33 6.78
N ASN A 119 -5.09 -7.99 7.79
CA ASN A 119 -5.72 -6.66 7.88
C ASN A 119 -4.69 -5.55 8.15
N LEU A 120 -3.99 -5.15 7.11
CA LEU A 120 -2.93 -4.15 7.10
C LEU A 120 -3.16 -3.11 6.01
N LYS A 121 -2.80 -1.87 6.28
CA LYS A 121 -2.77 -0.79 5.27
C LYS A 121 -1.31 -0.53 4.92
N ILE A 122 -0.86 -1.01 3.76
CA ILE A 122 0.55 -0.96 3.34
C ILE A 122 0.72 0.18 2.35
N LEU A 123 1.46 1.21 2.75
CA LEU A 123 1.77 2.39 1.96
C LEU A 123 3.20 2.27 1.44
N LEU A 124 3.33 2.05 0.14
CA LEU A 124 4.59 2.00 -0.58
C LEU A 124 4.93 3.39 -1.13
N PHE A 125 5.93 4.07 -0.57
CA PHE A 125 6.44 5.33 -1.10
C PHE A 125 7.46 5.01 -2.19
N ASN A 126 7.09 5.23 -3.45
CA ASN A 126 7.91 4.90 -4.60
C ASN A 126 8.55 6.16 -5.19
N ASN A 127 9.84 6.32 -4.98
CA ASN A 127 10.64 7.41 -5.55
C ASN A 127 11.70 6.92 -6.56
N ARG A 128 11.72 5.64 -6.88
CA ARG A 128 12.64 5.01 -7.83
C ARG A 128 14.12 5.22 -7.50
N ILE A 129 14.46 5.35 -6.18
CA ILE A 129 15.84 5.53 -5.74
C ILE A 129 16.02 5.15 -4.27
N TYR A 130 17.18 4.62 -3.88
CA TYR A 130 17.57 4.56 -2.48
C TYR A 130 18.07 5.94 -2.01
N GLY A 131 17.18 6.78 -1.48
CA GLY A 131 17.52 8.14 -1.07
C GLY A 131 18.35 8.20 0.20
N LEU A 132 18.02 7.41 1.24
CA LEU A 132 18.69 7.43 2.54
C LEU A 132 20.20 7.12 2.43
N THR A 133 20.56 6.18 1.58
CA THR A 133 21.96 5.76 1.33
C THR A 133 22.65 6.58 0.25
N LYS A 134 22.06 7.70 -0.16
CA LYS A 134 22.61 8.72 -1.06
C LYS A 134 22.63 8.35 -2.56
N GLY A 135 21.57 7.68 -3.03
CA GLY A 135 21.23 7.66 -4.45
C GLY A 135 21.68 6.44 -5.23
N GLN A 136 21.60 5.23 -4.67
CA GLN A 136 21.70 3.99 -5.43
C GLN A 136 20.36 3.73 -6.17
N TYR A 137 20.43 3.06 -7.33
CA TYR A 137 19.22 2.62 -7.99
C TYR A 137 18.43 1.62 -7.13
N SER A 138 17.12 1.70 -7.17
CA SER A 138 16.19 0.84 -6.44
C SER A 138 15.56 -0.20 -7.37
N PRO A 139 14.82 -1.19 -6.85
CA PRO A 139 14.13 -2.18 -7.69
C PRO A 139 13.15 -1.59 -8.71
N THR A 140 12.68 -0.36 -8.51
CA THR A 140 11.74 0.33 -9.43
C THR A 140 12.42 1.36 -10.32
N SER A 141 13.73 1.54 -10.21
CA SER A 141 14.52 2.41 -11.09
C SER A 141 14.48 1.91 -12.52
N GLU A 142 14.45 2.83 -13.47
CA GLU A 142 14.50 2.53 -14.89
C GLU A 142 15.83 1.87 -15.32
N VAL A 143 15.76 1.04 -16.35
CA VAL A 143 16.97 0.45 -16.97
C VAL A 143 17.88 1.59 -17.45
N GLY A 144 19.18 1.45 -17.23
CA GLY A 144 20.15 2.45 -17.60
C GLY A 144 20.30 3.60 -16.61
N LYS A 145 19.64 3.56 -15.42
CA LYS A 145 19.78 4.59 -14.39
C LYS A 145 21.24 4.73 -13.95
N ILE A 146 21.82 5.88 -14.26
CA ILE A 146 23.18 6.21 -13.86
C ILE A 146 23.17 6.73 -12.42
N THR A 147 23.98 6.15 -11.58
CA THR A 147 24.21 6.60 -10.20
C THR A 147 25.70 6.53 -9.88
N LYS A 148 26.11 7.05 -8.72
CA LYS A 148 27.52 6.94 -8.28
C LYS A 148 28.02 5.50 -8.16
N SER A 149 27.13 4.57 -7.80
CA SER A 149 27.45 3.14 -7.67
C SER A 149 27.27 2.35 -8.97
N THR A 150 26.58 2.91 -9.95
CA THR A 150 26.32 2.30 -11.27
C THR A 150 26.63 3.29 -12.40
N PRO A 151 27.91 3.64 -12.61
CA PRO A 151 28.30 4.66 -13.58
C PRO A 151 28.02 4.26 -15.04
N ALA A 152 27.88 2.96 -15.33
CA ALA A 152 27.49 2.43 -16.64
C ALA A 152 25.96 2.28 -16.82
N GLY A 153 25.18 2.67 -15.81
CA GLY A 153 23.74 2.47 -15.77
C GLY A 153 23.30 1.15 -15.14
N SER A 154 22.08 1.10 -14.60
CA SER A 154 21.47 -0.12 -14.05
C SER A 154 21.12 -1.09 -15.17
N ALA A 155 21.36 -2.40 -14.95
CA ALA A 155 21.00 -3.46 -15.88
C ALA A 155 19.65 -4.12 -15.55
N ASP A 156 19.14 -3.90 -14.34
CA ASP A 156 17.94 -4.57 -13.83
C ASP A 156 16.66 -4.00 -14.48
N ALA A 157 15.75 -4.91 -14.83
CA ALA A 157 14.41 -4.51 -15.23
C ALA A 157 13.60 -4.05 -14.00
N PRO A 158 12.90 -2.90 -14.08
CA PRO A 158 12.18 -2.38 -12.92
C PRO A 158 10.99 -3.27 -12.54
N PHE A 159 10.79 -3.47 -11.24
CA PHE A 159 9.56 -4.02 -10.71
C PHE A 159 8.38 -3.11 -11.02
N ASN A 160 7.24 -3.73 -11.33
CA ASN A 160 5.95 -3.07 -11.23
C ASN A 160 5.29 -3.49 -9.90
N PRO A 161 5.21 -2.59 -8.90
CA PRO A 161 4.74 -2.95 -7.56
C PRO A 161 3.29 -3.44 -7.55
N LEU A 162 2.43 -2.86 -8.40
CA LEU A 162 1.03 -3.27 -8.49
C LEU A 162 0.91 -4.66 -9.10
N SER A 163 1.65 -4.95 -10.18
CA SER A 163 1.66 -6.29 -10.79
C SER A 163 2.11 -7.36 -9.79
N LEU A 164 3.09 -7.03 -8.93
CA LEU A 164 3.54 -7.93 -7.85
C LEU A 164 2.43 -8.14 -6.81
N ALA A 165 1.79 -7.06 -6.36
CA ALA A 165 0.72 -7.14 -5.37
C ALA A 165 -0.49 -7.93 -5.90
N LEU A 166 -0.86 -7.73 -7.17
CA LEU A 166 -1.94 -8.47 -7.84
C LEU A 166 -1.57 -9.93 -8.04
N GLY A 167 -0.31 -10.25 -8.42
CA GLY A 167 0.20 -11.61 -8.50
C GLY A 167 0.27 -12.33 -7.15
N ALA A 168 0.38 -11.57 -6.05
CA ALA A 168 0.25 -12.08 -4.68
C ALA A 168 -1.21 -12.14 -4.19
N GLU A 169 -2.20 -11.93 -5.06
CA GLU A 169 -3.62 -11.96 -4.75
C GLU A 169 -4.07 -10.93 -3.70
N ALA A 170 -3.44 -9.74 -3.67
CA ALA A 170 -3.87 -8.67 -2.77
C ALA A 170 -5.35 -8.31 -3.02
N SER A 171 -6.14 -8.23 -1.94
CA SER A 171 -7.57 -7.95 -2.01
C SER A 171 -7.89 -6.48 -2.32
N PHE A 172 -6.96 -5.56 -1.98
CA PHE A 172 -7.03 -4.16 -2.36
C PHE A 172 -5.69 -3.71 -2.94
N VAL A 173 -5.74 -3.05 -4.10
CA VAL A 173 -4.57 -2.47 -4.76
C VAL A 173 -4.94 -1.10 -5.32
N GLY A 174 -4.18 -0.09 -4.92
CA GLY A 174 -4.36 1.28 -5.37
C GLY A 174 -3.04 1.98 -5.72
N ARG A 175 -3.12 3.06 -6.50
CA ARG A 175 -1.99 3.95 -6.80
C ARG A 175 -2.43 5.39 -6.72
N THR A 176 -1.55 6.24 -6.23
CA THR A 176 -1.74 7.69 -6.18
C THR A 176 -0.39 8.41 -6.29
N ILE A 177 -0.40 9.73 -6.15
CA ILE A 177 0.77 10.59 -6.30
C ILE A 177 0.80 11.64 -5.17
N ASP A 178 1.99 11.98 -4.68
CA ASP A 178 2.22 12.91 -3.55
C ASP A 178 1.66 14.32 -3.77
N SER A 179 1.65 14.80 -5.01
CA SER A 179 1.22 16.16 -5.38
C SER A 179 -0.29 16.31 -5.49
N ASP A 180 -1.06 15.23 -5.69
CA ASP A 180 -2.52 15.28 -5.75
C ASP A 180 -3.15 14.90 -4.39
N ARG A 181 -3.20 15.87 -3.49
CA ARG A 181 -3.66 15.66 -2.11
C ARG A 181 -5.08 15.10 -2.04
N LYS A 182 -6.01 15.59 -2.89
CA LYS A 182 -7.40 15.14 -2.86
C LYS A 182 -7.51 13.68 -3.30
N HIS A 183 -6.83 13.33 -4.37
CA HIS A 183 -6.79 11.97 -4.87
C HIS A 183 -6.07 11.02 -3.89
N LEU A 184 -4.97 11.46 -3.30
CA LEU A 184 -4.27 10.70 -2.25
C LEU A 184 -5.21 10.38 -1.08
N GLN A 185 -5.94 11.37 -0.56
CA GLN A 185 -6.88 11.16 0.54
C GLN A 185 -8.05 10.25 0.16
N SER A 186 -8.56 10.31 -1.07
CA SER A 186 -9.62 9.39 -1.53
C SER A 186 -9.16 7.94 -1.57
N VAL A 187 -7.94 7.68 -2.07
CA VAL A 187 -7.37 6.33 -2.11
C VAL A 187 -7.05 5.82 -0.70
N LEU A 188 -6.55 6.68 0.19
CA LEU A 188 -6.31 6.34 1.60
C LEU A 188 -7.59 5.97 2.33
N ARG A 189 -8.70 6.69 2.06
CA ARG A 189 -10.02 6.38 2.63
C ARG A 189 -10.49 5.01 2.17
N ALA A 190 -10.47 4.75 0.88
CA ALA A 190 -10.84 3.45 0.33
C ALA A 190 -9.98 2.31 0.92
N ALA A 191 -8.67 2.54 1.07
CA ALA A 191 -7.76 1.58 1.70
C ALA A 191 -8.07 1.36 3.19
N ALA A 192 -8.45 2.41 3.93
CA ALA A 192 -8.79 2.32 5.35
C ALA A 192 -10.09 1.54 5.60
N GLU A 193 -11.09 1.74 4.74
CA GLU A 193 -12.39 1.07 4.80
C GLU A 193 -12.30 -0.41 4.41
N HIS A 194 -11.31 -0.79 3.61
CA HIS A 194 -11.14 -2.16 3.16
C HIS A 194 -10.77 -3.09 4.32
N GLN A 195 -11.42 -4.26 4.40
CA GLN A 195 -11.11 -5.32 5.36
C GLN A 195 -10.13 -6.31 4.75
N GLY A 196 -8.92 -6.37 5.31
CA GLY A 196 -7.81 -7.16 4.79
C GLY A 196 -6.62 -6.32 4.33
N SER A 197 -5.75 -6.89 3.51
CA SER A 197 -4.53 -6.22 3.02
C SER A 197 -4.86 -5.17 1.97
N ALA A 198 -4.67 -3.90 2.31
CA ALA A 198 -4.70 -2.81 1.35
C ALA A 198 -3.27 -2.39 0.98
N PHE A 199 -2.92 -2.52 -0.31
CA PHE A 199 -1.64 -2.08 -0.85
C PHE A 199 -1.82 -0.81 -1.67
N VAL A 200 -1.16 0.27 -1.28
CA VAL A 200 -1.21 1.56 -1.97
C VAL A 200 0.19 2.00 -2.35
N GLU A 201 0.46 2.09 -3.65
CA GLU A 201 1.65 2.73 -4.18
C GLU A 201 1.43 4.24 -4.27
N ILE A 202 2.37 5.01 -3.72
CA ILE A 202 2.35 6.47 -3.76
C ILE A 202 3.61 6.93 -4.49
N TYR A 203 3.46 7.47 -5.70
CA TYR A 203 4.57 8.09 -6.39
C TYR A 203 5.02 9.33 -5.65
N GLN A 204 6.32 9.39 -5.34
CA GLN A 204 6.90 10.39 -4.46
C GLN A 204 8.15 11.00 -5.08
N ASN A 205 8.28 12.32 -5.06
CA ASN A 205 9.46 12.99 -5.59
C ASN A 205 10.61 13.03 -4.59
N CYS A 206 11.76 12.44 -4.97
CA CYS A 206 13.02 12.61 -4.26
C CYS A 206 13.83 13.74 -4.93
N ASN A 207 13.67 14.97 -4.47
CA ASN A 207 14.25 16.15 -5.07
C ASN A 207 15.79 16.27 -4.97
N ILE A 208 16.47 15.34 -4.30
CA ILE A 208 17.93 15.33 -4.15
C ILE A 208 18.59 14.29 -5.06
N PHE A 209 18.01 13.09 -5.16
CA PHE A 209 18.67 11.98 -5.86
C PHE A 209 17.92 11.51 -7.11
N ASN A 210 16.64 11.90 -7.28
CA ASN A 210 15.81 11.52 -8.42
C ASN A 210 14.72 12.56 -8.69
N ASP A 211 15.13 13.82 -8.75
CA ASP A 211 14.20 14.93 -8.98
C ASP A 211 13.55 14.83 -10.36
N GLY A 212 12.25 15.14 -10.41
CA GLY A 212 11.49 15.11 -11.65
C GLY A 212 11.12 13.73 -12.18
N ALA A 213 11.39 12.63 -11.43
CA ALA A 213 11.09 11.26 -11.89
C ALA A 213 9.62 11.04 -12.29
N PHE A 214 8.70 11.85 -11.78
CA PHE A 214 7.26 11.79 -12.05
C PHE A 214 6.70 13.15 -12.52
N GLU A 215 7.55 14.02 -13.07
CA GLU A 215 7.16 15.39 -13.43
C GLU A 215 6.00 15.42 -14.43
N GLN A 216 6.02 14.54 -15.43
CA GLN A 216 4.97 14.46 -16.46
C GLN A 216 3.58 14.16 -15.86
N LEU A 217 3.54 13.50 -14.69
CA LEU A 217 2.29 13.20 -13.99
C LEU A 217 1.80 14.36 -13.11
N LYS A 218 2.60 15.41 -12.93
CA LYS A 218 2.32 16.53 -12.01
C LYS A 218 2.04 17.83 -12.76
N GLU A 219 2.79 18.07 -13.83
CA GLU A 219 2.70 19.29 -14.61
C GLU A 219 1.32 19.47 -15.25
N PRO A 220 0.62 20.60 -15.03
CA PRO A 220 -0.70 20.84 -15.59
C PRO A 220 -0.77 20.70 -17.12
N ALA A 221 0.32 20.98 -17.82
CA ALA A 221 0.38 20.91 -19.27
C ALA A 221 0.42 19.48 -19.83
N THR A 222 0.82 18.49 -19.03
CA THR A 222 1.04 17.11 -19.50
C THR A 222 0.25 16.07 -18.71
N ARG A 223 -0.06 16.31 -17.44
CA ARG A 223 -0.63 15.31 -16.55
C ARG A 223 -1.92 14.66 -17.08
N ASP A 224 -2.76 15.43 -17.75
CA ASP A 224 -4.06 14.93 -18.22
C ASP A 224 -3.89 13.96 -19.42
N ASP A 225 -2.78 14.08 -20.19
CA ASP A 225 -2.42 13.15 -21.25
C ASP A 225 -1.67 11.91 -20.75
N PHE A 226 -1.14 11.97 -19.53
CA PHE A 226 -0.34 10.90 -18.94
C PHE A 226 -1.12 10.08 -17.92
N LEU A 227 -2.03 10.71 -17.16
CA LEU A 227 -2.78 10.07 -16.07
C LEU A 227 -4.12 9.52 -16.55
N ILE A 228 -4.36 8.27 -16.20
CA ILE A 228 -5.68 7.63 -16.31
C ILE A 228 -6.28 7.58 -14.90
N ARG A 229 -7.34 8.37 -14.65
CA ARG A 229 -8.05 8.35 -13.35
C ARG A 229 -9.07 7.23 -13.37
N LEU A 230 -8.88 6.23 -12.49
CA LEU A 230 -9.79 5.11 -12.36
C LEU A 230 -10.93 5.48 -11.41
N GLU A 231 -12.14 5.53 -11.95
CA GLU A 231 -13.39 5.76 -11.19
C GLU A 231 -14.31 4.56 -11.40
N HIS A 232 -14.66 3.88 -10.31
CA HIS A 232 -15.51 2.69 -10.36
C HIS A 232 -16.86 3.00 -11.02
N GLY A 233 -17.27 2.16 -11.97
CA GLY A 233 -18.52 2.32 -12.73
C GLY A 233 -18.44 3.32 -13.88
N GLN A 234 -17.29 3.99 -14.12
CA GLN A 234 -17.14 4.96 -15.20
C GLN A 234 -16.32 4.38 -16.38
N PRO A 235 -16.64 4.81 -17.63
CA PRO A 235 -15.79 4.52 -18.78
C PRO A 235 -14.38 5.10 -18.58
N ILE A 236 -13.35 4.33 -18.93
CA ILE A 236 -11.97 4.79 -18.81
C ILE A 236 -11.64 5.67 -20.02
N THR A 237 -11.75 6.97 -19.83
CA THR A 237 -11.32 7.98 -20.79
C THR A 237 -10.36 8.96 -20.12
N PHE A 238 -9.43 9.56 -20.87
CA PHE A 238 -8.45 10.50 -20.34
C PHE A 238 -7.91 11.41 -21.47
N GLY A 239 -6.97 12.26 -21.12
CA GLY A 239 -6.48 13.30 -22.02
C GLY A 239 -7.38 14.53 -22.02
N SER A 240 -6.93 15.61 -22.69
CA SER A 240 -7.71 16.82 -22.86
C SER A 240 -9.02 16.46 -23.59
N ASP A 241 -10.17 16.81 -22.98
CA ASP A 241 -11.51 16.54 -23.52
C ASP A 241 -11.80 15.04 -23.77
N GLY A 242 -11.12 14.10 -23.06
CA GLY A 242 -11.38 12.66 -23.20
C GLY A 242 -10.92 12.06 -24.52
N GLN A 243 -9.85 12.62 -25.12
CA GLN A 243 -9.35 12.21 -26.44
C GLN A 243 -8.84 10.77 -26.50
N PHE A 244 -8.50 10.14 -25.37
CA PHE A 244 -8.04 8.76 -25.30
C PHE A 244 -8.98 7.91 -24.46
N CYS A 245 -9.08 6.63 -24.79
CA CYS A 245 -9.84 5.64 -24.03
C CYS A 245 -9.12 4.31 -23.93
N VAL A 246 -9.56 3.48 -22.98
CA VAL A 246 -9.05 2.12 -22.79
C VAL A 246 -10.06 1.12 -23.35
N VAL A 247 -9.57 0.16 -24.13
CA VAL A 247 -10.38 -0.89 -24.76
C VAL A 247 -9.74 -2.26 -24.58
N HIS A 248 -10.54 -3.32 -24.76
CA HIS A 248 -10.01 -4.66 -25.00
C HIS A 248 -9.60 -4.79 -26.47
N PRO A 249 -8.37 -5.21 -26.79
CA PRO A 249 -7.95 -5.42 -28.17
C PRO A 249 -8.75 -6.56 -28.80
N PRO A 250 -9.27 -6.41 -30.05
CA PRO A 250 -10.00 -7.47 -30.74
C PRO A 250 -9.14 -8.74 -30.88
N GLY A 251 -9.65 -9.88 -30.37
CA GLY A 251 -8.96 -11.16 -30.40
C GLY A 251 -7.67 -11.24 -29.59
N GLY A 252 -7.35 -10.22 -28.79
CA GLY A 252 -6.16 -10.16 -27.93
C GLY A 252 -6.49 -10.23 -26.44
N PHE A 253 -5.44 -10.36 -25.63
CA PHE A 253 -5.51 -10.33 -24.18
C PHE A 253 -5.06 -8.97 -23.65
N GLY A 254 -5.62 -8.56 -22.50
CA GLY A 254 -5.22 -7.33 -21.81
C GLY A 254 -5.99 -6.10 -22.25
N LEU A 255 -5.35 -4.94 -22.13
CA LEU A 255 -5.93 -3.64 -22.40
C LEU A 255 -5.04 -2.82 -23.34
N LYS A 256 -5.65 -1.91 -24.09
CA LYS A 256 -4.97 -1.01 -25.03
C LYS A 256 -5.57 0.39 -24.96
N VAL A 257 -4.74 1.39 -25.15
CA VAL A 257 -5.16 2.78 -25.29
C VAL A 257 -5.33 3.10 -26.78
N LEU A 258 -6.46 3.72 -27.11
CA LEU A 258 -6.78 4.22 -28.46
C LEU A 258 -7.33 5.64 -28.38
N GLU A 259 -7.38 6.32 -29.52
CA GLU A 259 -8.12 7.59 -29.65
C GLU A 259 -9.62 7.32 -29.56
N THR A 260 -10.32 8.04 -28.69
CA THR A 260 -11.75 7.86 -28.43
C THR A 260 -12.59 8.01 -29.70
N ALA A 261 -12.19 8.94 -30.59
CA ALA A 261 -12.87 9.16 -31.89
C ALA A 261 -12.83 7.92 -32.82
N SER A 262 -11.93 6.98 -32.59
CA SER A 262 -11.79 5.74 -33.41
C SER A 262 -12.51 4.54 -32.83
N VAL A 263 -13.21 4.70 -31.68
CA VAL A 263 -13.81 3.61 -30.89
C VAL A 263 -15.30 3.86 -30.70
N ARG A 264 -16.12 2.83 -30.75
CA ARG A 264 -17.52 2.92 -30.41
C ARG A 264 -17.67 3.05 -28.89
N PRO A 265 -18.60 3.86 -28.34
CA PRO A 265 -18.73 4.07 -26.89
C PRO A 265 -18.87 2.77 -26.08
N GLU A 266 -19.58 1.75 -26.64
CA GLU A 266 -19.78 0.45 -26.01
C GLU A 266 -18.52 -0.44 -25.94
N GLU A 267 -17.46 -0.10 -26.65
CA GLU A 267 -16.17 -0.81 -26.64
C GLU A 267 -15.22 -0.25 -25.59
N ILE A 268 -15.54 0.95 -25.03
CA ILE A 268 -14.74 1.55 -23.97
C ILE A 268 -14.93 0.76 -22.69
N VAL A 269 -13.82 0.38 -22.07
CA VAL A 269 -13.84 -0.36 -20.80
C VAL A 269 -14.43 0.51 -19.70
N VAL A 270 -15.48 -0.01 -19.06
CA VAL A 270 -15.99 0.56 -17.80
C VAL A 270 -15.18 -0.02 -16.66
N HIS A 271 -14.60 0.85 -15.84
CA HIS A 271 -13.77 0.41 -14.72
C HIS A 271 -14.60 -0.26 -13.63
N ASP A 272 -14.21 -1.48 -13.26
CA ASP A 272 -14.78 -2.20 -12.13
C ASP A 272 -13.67 -2.71 -11.21
N ALA A 273 -13.50 -2.04 -10.07
CA ALA A 273 -12.52 -2.41 -9.06
C ALA A 273 -12.91 -3.69 -8.28
N THR A 274 -14.15 -4.17 -8.41
CA THR A 274 -14.68 -5.30 -7.65
C THR A 274 -14.55 -6.65 -8.38
N VAL A 275 -13.97 -6.65 -9.58
CA VAL A 275 -13.71 -7.88 -10.34
C VAL A 275 -12.82 -8.82 -9.52
N ASN A 276 -13.34 -10.01 -9.22
CA ASN A 276 -12.64 -10.97 -8.35
C ASN A 276 -11.36 -11.53 -9.01
N ASP A 277 -11.38 -11.78 -10.34
CA ASP A 277 -10.19 -12.19 -11.09
C ASP A 277 -9.20 -11.01 -11.19
N PRO A 278 -7.94 -11.14 -10.72
CA PRO A 278 -6.97 -10.08 -10.78
C PRO A 278 -6.47 -9.74 -12.19
N ALA A 279 -6.80 -10.53 -13.21
CA ALA A 279 -6.30 -10.37 -14.58
C ALA A 279 -6.63 -8.98 -15.17
N TYR A 280 -7.84 -8.45 -14.90
CA TYR A 280 -8.23 -7.11 -15.33
C TYR A 280 -7.37 -6.02 -14.66
N ALA A 281 -7.26 -6.04 -13.36
CA ALA A 281 -6.43 -5.08 -12.61
C ALA A 281 -4.94 -5.22 -12.98
N PHE A 282 -4.48 -6.45 -13.24
CA PHE A 282 -3.13 -6.70 -13.73
C PHE A 282 -2.90 -6.06 -15.10
N ALA A 283 -3.85 -6.19 -16.03
CA ALA A 283 -3.78 -5.53 -17.34
C ALA A 283 -3.71 -4.01 -17.21
N LEU A 284 -4.52 -3.40 -16.32
CA LEU A 284 -4.44 -1.97 -15.99
C LEU A 284 -3.06 -1.59 -15.47
N SER A 285 -2.45 -2.40 -14.60
CA SER A 285 -1.13 -2.13 -14.04
C SER A 285 0.00 -2.13 -15.09
N ARG A 286 -0.25 -2.71 -16.25
CA ARG A 286 0.71 -2.84 -17.36
C ARG A 286 0.53 -1.82 -18.48
N LEU A 287 -0.46 -0.91 -18.37
CA LEU A 287 -0.68 0.16 -19.36
C LEU A 287 0.46 1.20 -19.41
N PRO A 288 1.13 1.56 -18.28
CA PRO A 288 2.17 2.59 -18.32
C PRO A 288 3.32 2.21 -19.26
N GLY A 289 3.68 3.15 -20.14
CA GLY A 289 4.91 3.08 -20.90
C GLY A 289 6.16 3.36 -20.04
N LEU A 290 7.34 3.18 -20.61
CA LEU A 290 8.61 3.53 -19.95
C LEU A 290 8.70 5.02 -19.61
N ASP A 291 8.03 5.85 -20.41
CA ASP A 291 7.90 7.31 -20.27
C ASP A 291 6.79 7.74 -19.31
N LEU A 292 6.12 6.80 -18.63
CA LEU A 292 4.96 7.00 -17.76
C LEU A 292 3.66 7.42 -18.49
N ARG A 293 3.61 7.45 -19.83
CA ARG A 293 2.32 7.61 -20.52
C ARG A 293 1.37 6.48 -20.12
N ASN A 294 0.08 6.82 -20.11
CA ASN A 294 -1.00 5.91 -19.78
C ASN A 294 -0.88 5.33 -18.36
N THR A 295 -0.49 6.16 -17.38
CA THR A 295 -0.36 5.74 -15.99
C THR A 295 -1.70 5.77 -15.27
N PRO A 296 -2.31 4.61 -14.95
CA PRO A 296 -3.53 4.60 -14.15
C PRO A 296 -3.21 4.94 -12.68
N ILE A 297 -4.09 5.77 -12.10
CA ILE A 297 -4.14 6.08 -10.65
C ILE A 297 -5.57 5.89 -10.16
N GLY A 298 -5.73 5.52 -8.90
CA GLY A 298 -7.01 5.19 -8.28
C GLY A 298 -6.98 3.80 -7.67
N VAL A 299 -8.13 3.21 -7.48
CA VAL A 299 -8.30 1.85 -6.94
C VAL A 299 -8.40 0.87 -8.12
N PHE A 300 -7.43 -0.01 -8.25
CA PHE A 300 -7.37 -1.02 -9.29
C PHE A 300 -8.20 -2.26 -8.97
N ARG A 301 -8.20 -2.64 -7.70
CA ARG A 301 -8.91 -3.81 -7.16
C ARG A 301 -9.34 -3.55 -5.73
N SER A 302 -10.59 -3.94 -5.40
CA SER A 302 -11.13 -3.94 -4.05
C SER A 302 -12.15 -5.06 -3.94
N VAL A 303 -11.76 -6.21 -3.43
CA VAL A 303 -12.58 -7.42 -3.34
C VAL A 303 -12.65 -7.93 -1.92
N ASP A 304 -13.84 -8.40 -1.52
CA ASP A 304 -14.06 -8.94 -0.20
C ASP A 304 -13.47 -10.35 -0.09
N ARG A 305 -12.61 -10.51 0.91
CA ARG A 305 -12.01 -11.80 1.29
C ARG A 305 -11.87 -11.86 2.80
N PRO A 306 -12.08 -13.03 3.43
CA PRO A 306 -11.78 -13.18 4.85
C PRO A 306 -10.34 -12.76 5.16
N SER A 307 -10.14 -11.95 6.20
CA SER A 307 -8.80 -11.58 6.63
C SER A 307 -8.16 -12.71 7.43
N TYR A 308 -6.85 -12.87 7.31
CA TYR A 308 -6.09 -13.90 8.02
C TYR A 308 -6.26 -13.80 9.54
N ASP A 309 -6.21 -12.61 10.07
CA ASP A 309 -6.37 -12.31 11.48
C ASP A 309 -7.78 -12.65 11.98
N SER A 310 -8.85 -12.40 11.22
CA SER A 310 -10.21 -12.79 11.60
C SER A 310 -10.35 -14.32 11.69
N VAL A 311 -9.84 -15.03 10.67
CA VAL A 311 -9.87 -16.51 10.67
C VAL A 311 -9.09 -17.09 11.85
N VAL A 312 -7.91 -16.54 12.16
CA VAL A 312 -7.13 -16.98 13.34
C VAL A 312 -7.88 -16.70 14.64
N GLN A 313 -8.52 -15.53 14.79
CA GLN A 313 -9.32 -15.23 15.98
C GLN A 313 -10.51 -16.18 16.14
N GLU A 314 -11.20 -16.52 15.06
CA GLU A 314 -12.28 -17.51 15.06
C GLU A 314 -11.78 -18.89 15.51
N GLN A 315 -10.62 -19.34 14.99
CA GLN A 315 -10.01 -20.62 15.40
C GLN A 315 -9.64 -20.61 16.89
N VAL A 316 -9.06 -19.53 17.39
CA VAL A 316 -8.71 -19.37 18.81
C VAL A 316 -9.98 -19.37 19.69
N ALA A 317 -11.03 -18.67 19.27
CA ALA A 317 -12.31 -18.65 19.98
C ALA A 317 -12.96 -20.04 20.03
N ALA A 318 -12.97 -20.75 18.90
CA ALA A 318 -13.49 -22.12 18.83
C ALA A 318 -12.69 -23.09 19.71
N ALA A 319 -11.35 -22.99 19.67
CA ALA A 319 -10.50 -23.81 20.53
C ALA A 319 -10.75 -23.54 22.01
N LYS A 320 -10.87 -22.26 22.42
CA LYS A 320 -11.21 -21.90 23.81
C LYS A 320 -12.57 -22.42 24.23
N ALA A 321 -13.57 -22.36 23.35
CA ALA A 321 -14.92 -22.84 23.64
C ALA A 321 -15.00 -24.38 23.78
N ALA A 322 -14.09 -25.11 23.13
CA ALA A 322 -14.03 -26.59 23.21
C ALA A 322 -13.34 -27.11 24.47
N VAL A 323 -12.68 -26.24 25.24
CA VAL A 323 -12.01 -26.64 26.50
C VAL A 323 -13.02 -26.88 27.59
N THR A 324 -12.99 -28.09 28.18
CA THR A 324 -13.84 -28.48 29.29
C THR A 324 -13.10 -28.53 30.65
N GLU A 325 -11.77 -28.48 30.60
CA GLU A 325 -10.90 -28.51 31.78
C GLU A 325 -10.80 -27.11 32.42
N THR A 326 -10.63 -27.12 33.77
CA THR A 326 -10.31 -25.85 34.47
C THR A 326 -8.91 -25.38 34.13
N PRO A 327 -8.59 -24.08 34.31
CA PRO A 327 -7.22 -23.57 34.09
C PRO A 327 -6.15 -24.31 34.86
N GLU A 328 -6.47 -24.76 36.09
CA GLU A 328 -5.56 -25.53 36.93
C GLU A 328 -5.31 -26.93 36.35
N GLN A 329 -6.36 -27.59 35.84
CA GLN A 329 -6.25 -28.91 35.19
C GLN A 329 -5.41 -28.81 33.91
N GLN A 330 -5.63 -27.75 33.08
CA GLN A 330 -4.85 -27.52 31.90
C GLN A 330 -3.37 -27.27 32.24
N LEU A 331 -3.10 -26.46 33.28
CA LEU A 331 -1.73 -26.22 33.73
C LEU A 331 -1.08 -27.49 34.23
N ALA A 332 -1.78 -28.27 35.04
CA ALA A 332 -1.29 -29.55 35.54
C ALA A 332 -1.00 -30.55 34.42
N GLY A 333 -1.90 -30.63 33.39
CA GLY A 333 -1.69 -31.45 32.20
C GLY A 333 -0.50 -30.99 31.37
N LEU A 334 -0.28 -29.67 31.22
CA LEU A 334 0.87 -29.14 30.52
C LEU A 334 2.19 -29.44 31.25
N LEU A 335 2.23 -29.28 32.58
CA LEU A 335 3.40 -29.58 33.41
C LEU A 335 3.73 -31.08 33.45
N ALA A 336 2.73 -31.93 33.35
CA ALA A 336 2.85 -33.40 33.35
C ALA A 336 2.77 -34.00 31.93
N SER A 337 3.05 -33.24 30.89
CA SER A 337 2.92 -33.68 29.49
C SER A 337 3.96 -34.68 29.01
N GLY A 338 5.02 -34.98 29.80
CA GLY A 338 6.02 -36.00 29.53
C GLY A 338 5.84 -37.24 30.39
N ASP A 339 6.85 -38.10 30.39
CA ASP A 339 6.92 -39.24 31.30
C ASP A 339 6.95 -38.77 32.76
N THR A 340 5.99 -39.20 33.55
CA THR A 340 5.87 -38.85 34.97
C THR A 340 6.06 -40.05 35.85
N TRP A 341 6.58 -39.85 37.08
CA TRP A 341 6.70 -40.87 38.11
C TRP A 341 6.16 -40.33 39.45
N THR A 342 5.65 -41.20 40.26
CA THR A 342 5.20 -40.84 41.59
C THR A 342 6.34 -41.07 42.60
N ILE A 343 6.64 -40.03 43.37
CA ILE A 343 7.56 -40.16 44.52
C ILE A 343 6.72 -40.63 45.70
N SER A 344 7.00 -41.83 46.19
CA SER A 344 6.36 -42.43 47.39
C SER A 344 7.15 -42.08 48.64
#